data_5b6a7f2734d2fd267b4bbd992a981462
#
_entry.id   5b6a7f2734d2fd267b4bbd992a981462
#
_cell.length_a   1.000
_cell.length_b   1.000
_cell.length_c   1.000
_cell.angle_alpha   90.00
_cell.angle_beta   90.00
_cell.angle_gamma   90.00
#
_symmetry.space_group_name_H-M   'P 1'
#
loop_
_entity.id
_entity.type
_entity.pdbx_description
1 polymer ?
#
loop_
_entity_poly.entity_id
_entity_poly.type
_entity_poly.pdbx_seq_one_letter_code
_entity_poly.pdbx_strand_id
1 'polypeptide(L)'
;FSTISFFSKLLNAPSKYLQSKGLAENHIEDNLREFCNYTIFRPSIVFGEKDSFFNKFSTLLKILPIFPLACPESKFMPIYINDLTEFMIDCILNRETFNKKIDATGPREYTFRQLIDLTLKSLQIKRLIIPLNYTLSKLQAQVFQILPGKLFTVDNFKSLQIDSVSSTGFKGSSLVENIVPR
;
A
#
# COMPACT_ATOMS: atom_id res chain seq x y z
N PHE A 1 12.00 20.93 1.80
CA PHE A 1 11.88 19.68 1.03
C PHE A 1 10.40 19.37 0.96
N SER A 2 9.76 19.65 -0.18
CA SER A 2 8.37 19.30 -0.40
C SER A 2 8.30 17.79 -0.63
N THR A 3 7.79 17.04 0.33
CA THR A 3 7.41 15.65 0.13
C THR A 3 6.26 15.65 -0.87
N ILE A 4 6.58 15.38 -2.13
CA ILE A 4 5.56 15.21 -3.16
C ILE A 4 4.78 13.96 -2.79
N SER A 5 3.48 14.12 -2.48
CA SER A 5 2.60 12.99 -2.17
C SER A 5 2.72 11.91 -3.24
N PHE A 6 2.86 10.65 -2.82
CA PHE A 6 2.82 9.47 -3.68
C PHE A 6 1.75 9.58 -4.77
N PHE A 7 0.60 10.08 -4.40
CA PHE A 7 -0.60 10.11 -5.20
C PHE A 7 -0.62 11.18 -6.29
N SER A 8 0.24 12.19 -6.24
CA SER A 8 0.33 13.22 -7.30
C SER A 8 0.96 12.72 -8.60
N LYS A 9 1.59 11.52 -8.59
CA LYS A 9 2.32 10.95 -9.72
C LYS A 9 1.64 9.75 -10.39
N LEU A 10 0.38 9.45 -10.05
CA LEU A 10 -0.28 8.22 -10.51
C LEU A 10 -0.34 8.07 -12.03
N LEU A 11 -0.61 9.12 -12.78
CA LEU A 11 -0.70 9.06 -14.25
C LEU A 11 0.61 8.66 -14.94
N ASN A 12 1.74 9.13 -14.40
CA ASN A 12 3.07 8.85 -14.92
C ASN A 12 3.81 7.78 -14.10
N ALA A 13 3.07 7.00 -13.31
CA ALA A 13 3.64 5.94 -12.50
C ALA A 13 4.25 4.84 -13.39
N PRO A 14 5.32 4.16 -12.95
CA PRO A 14 5.95 3.09 -13.72
C PRO A 14 5.07 1.84 -13.83
N SER A 15 4.08 1.66 -12.97
CA SER A 15 3.18 0.50 -12.93
C SER A 15 1.85 0.80 -13.59
N LYS A 16 1.33 -0.17 -14.36
CA LYS A 16 0.02 -0.09 -15.01
C LYS A 16 -1.12 0.00 -13.98
N TYR A 17 -0.97 -0.68 -12.84
CA TYR A 17 -1.91 -0.60 -11.74
C TYR A 17 -2.07 0.84 -11.24
N LEU A 18 -0.98 1.54 -10.95
CA LEU A 18 -1.03 2.92 -10.49
C LEU A 18 -1.55 3.87 -11.58
N GLN A 19 -1.14 3.67 -12.83
CA GLN A 19 -1.67 4.44 -13.97
C GLN A 19 -3.20 4.30 -14.09
N SER A 20 -3.73 3.06 -13.97
CA SER A 20 -5.17 2.82 -14.05
C SER A 20 -5.94 3.53 -12.93
N LYS A 21 -5.35 3.62 -11.73
CA LYS A 21 -5.93 4.41 -10.62
C LYS A 21 -5.95 5.90 -10.94
N GLY A 22 -4.85 6.45 -11.47
CA GLY A 22 -4.79 7.85 -11.90
C GLY A 22 -5.79 8.19 -13.01
N LEU A 23 -5.94 7.29 -14.00
CA LEU A 23 -6.94 7.45 -15.08
C LEU A 23 -8.37 7.43 -14.52
N ALA A 24 -8.67 6.53 -13.58
CA ALA A 24 -9.98 6.46 -12.95
C ALA A 24 -10.30 7.73 -12.14
N GLU A 25 -9.33 8.29 -11.44
CA GLU A 25 -9.50 9.57 -10.73
C GLU A 25 -9.82 10.72 -11.69
N ASN A 26 -9.08 10.84 -12.78
CA ASN A 26 -9.34 11.88 -13.78
C ASN A 26 -10.72 11.69 -14.42
N HIS A 27 -11.10 10.44 -14.74
CA HIS A 27 -12.41 10.16 -15.29
C HIS A 27 -13.55 10.60 -14.35
N ILE A 28 -13.39 10.40 -13.04
CA ILE A 28 -14.34 10.89 -12.03
C ILE A 28 -14.39 12.42 -12.03
N GLU A 29 -13.23 13.08 -12.02
CA GLU A 29 -13.17 14.57 -12.02
C GLU A 29 -13.80 15.16 -13.26
N ASP A 30 -13.51 14.62 -14.44
CA ASP A 30 -13.94 15.16 -15.72
C ASP A 30 -15.44 14.93 -15.97
N ASN A 31 -16.01 13.81 -15.48
CA ASN A 31 -17.36 13.41 -15.86
C ASN A 31 -18.39 13.49 -14.73
N LEU A 32 -18.00 13.47 -13.45
CA LEU A 32 -18.96 13.47 -12.34
C LEU A 32 -19.11 14.81 -11.63
N ARG A 33 -18.14 15.70 -11.75
CA ARG A 33 -18.11 16.97 -11.02
C ARG A 33 -19.36 17.84 -11.23
N GLU A 34 -19.97 17.76 -12.41
CA GLU A 34 -21.17 18.54 -12.74
C GLU A 34 -22.46 17.88 -12.23
N PHE A 35 -22.44 16.58 -11.96
CA PHE A 35 -23.63 15.80 -11.61
C PHE A 35 -23.73 15.45 -10.13
N CYS A 36 -22.60 15.26 -9.45
CA CYS A 36 -22.58 14.92 -8.03
C CYS A 36 -21.29 15.34 -7.33
N ASN A 37 -21.36 15.50 -6.02
CA ASN A 37 -20.16 15.64 -5.21
C ASN A 37 -19.50 14.28 -5.02
N TYR A 38 -18.18 14.24 -5.08
CA TYR A 38 -17.39 13.04 -4.84
C TYR A 38 -16.26 13.32 -3.84
N THR A 39 -15.75 12.26 -3.23
CA THR A 39 -14.50 12.27 -2.45
C THR A 39 -13.67 11.08 -2.88
N ILE A 40 -12.44 11.30 -3.35
CA ILE A 40 -11.53 10.24 -3.77
C ILE A 40 -10.57 9.96 -2.63
N PHE A 41 -10.67 8.75 -2.06
CA PHE A 41 -9.74 8.28 -1.04
C PHE A 41 -8.56 7.56 -1.67
N ARG A 42 -7.37 7.89 -1.21
CA ARG A 42 -6.10 7.31 -1.63
C ARG A 42 -5.42 6.68 -0.43
N PRO A 43 -5.82 5.45 -0.05
CA PRO A 43 -5.22 4.77 1.08
C PRO A 43 -3.82 4.28 0.74
N SER A 44 -2.94 4.27 1.74
CA SER A 44 -1.73 3.46 1.73
C SER A 44 -2.11 1.96 1.88
N ILE A 45 -1.22 1.10 2.38
CA ILE A 45 -1.59 -0.29 2.66
C ILE A 45 -2.71 -0.31 3.70
N VAL A 46 -3.88 -0.84 3.35
CA VAL A 46 -4.97 -1.07 4.30
C VAL A 46 -4.76 -2.42 4.96
N PHE A 47 -4.76 -2.44 6.29
CA PHE A 47 -4.58 -3.67 7.05
C PHE A 47 -5.74 -3.94 8.01
N GLY A 48 -5.93 -5.21 8.36
CA GLY A 48 -6.98 -5.70 9.24
C GLY A 48 -7.04 -7.22 9.27
N GLU A 49 -8.01 -7.79 9.96
CA GLU A 49 -8.10 -9.23 10.20
C GLU A 49 -8.06 -10.07 8.90
N LYS A 50 -8.71 -9.60 7.84
CA LYS A 50 -8.81 -10.30 6.54
C LYS A 50 -8.06 -9.60 5.41
N ASP A 51 -7.04 -8.79 5.73
CA ASP A 51 -6.28 -8.10 4.69
C ASP A 51 -5.50 -9.08 3.79
N SER A 52 -5.25 -8.66 2.56
CA SER A 52 -4.53 -9.48 1.60
C SER A 52 -3.02 -9.33 1.70
N PHE A 53 -2.50 -8.24 2.28
CA PHE A 53 -1.07 -7.96 2.34
C PHE A 53 -0.38 -8.80 3.42
N PHE A 54 -0.72 -8.58 4.70
CA PHE A 54 -0.08 -9.30 5.81
C PHE A 54 -0.41 -10.78 5.80
N ASN A 55 -1.66 -11.18 5.48
CA ASN A 55 -2.04 -12.60 5.40
C ASN A 55 -1.28 -13.34 4.29
N LYS A 56 -1.06 -12.71 3.13
CA LYS A 56 -0.26 -13.31 2.06
C LYS A 56 1.20 -13.51 2.46
N PHE A 57 1.82 -12.48 3.07
CA PHE A 57 3.19 -12.61 3.56
C PHE A 57 3.30 -13.58 4.73
N SER A 58 2.34 -13.60 5.65
CA SER A 58 2.26 -14.59 6.74
C SER A 58 2.29 -16.02 6.20
N THR A 59 1.50 -16.31 5.18
CA THR A 59 1.48 -17.64 4.54
C THR A 59 2.83 -17.98 3.92
N LEU A 60 3.43 -17.05 3.18
CA LEU A 60 4.74 -17.28 2.55
C LEU A 60 5.86 -17.50 3.58
N LEU A 61 5.88 -16.68 4.63
CA LEU A 61 6.88 -16.76 5.70
C LEU A 61 6.75 -18.03 6.56
N LYS A 62 5.53 -18.59 6.70
CA LYS A 62 5.34 -19.89 7.37
C LYS A 62 5.99 -21.04 6.59
N ILE A 63 5.98 -20.97 5.25
CA ILE A 63 6.47 -22.05 4.38
C ILE A 63 7.96 -21.89 4.07
N LEU A 64 8.44 -20.67 3.81
CA LEU A 64 9.79 -20.42 3.32
C LEU A 64 10.76 -20.12 4.47
N PRO A 65 11.80 -20.95 4.68
CA PRO A 65 12.85 -20.70 5.70
C PRO A 65 13.75 -19.52 5.32
N ILE A 66 13.92 -19.27 4.01
CA ILE A 66 14.70 -18.17 3.44
C ILE A 66 13.73 -17.36 2.55
N PHE A 67 13.64 -16.06 2.80
CA PHE A 67 12.75 -15.20 2.08
C PHE A 67 13.52 -14.06 1.35
N PRO A 68 13.65 -14.14 0.01
CA PRO A 68 14.26 -13.06 -0.77
C PRO A 68 13.27 -11.90 -0.87
N LEU A 69 13.61 -10.76 -0.28
CA LEU A 69 12.76 -9.58 -0.20
C LEU A 69 13.14 -8.55 -1.27
N ALA A 70 12.26 -8.38 -2.26
CA ALA A 70 12.38 -7.32 -3.25
C ALA A 70 12.06 -5.95 -2.64
N CYS A 71 12.76 -4.90 -3.09
CA CYS A 71 12.50 -3.52 -2.71
C CYS A 71 12.36 -3.30 -1.20
N PRO A 72 13.31 -3.73 -0.36
CA PRO A 72 13.20 -3.68 1.10
C PRO A 72 13.01 -2.27 1.66
N GLU A 73 13.50 -1.25 0.94
CA GLU A 73 13.50 0.16 1.36
C GLU A 73 12.23 0.93 0.95
N SER A 74 11.32 0.31 0.18
CA SER A 74 10.04 0.94 -0.20
C SER A 74 9.24 1.31 1.04
N LYS A 75 8.70 2.52 1.08
CA LYS A 75 8.08 3.12 2.26
C LYS A 75 6.56 3.10 2.19
N PHE A 76 5.94 2.83 3.32
CA PHE A 76 4.50 2.75 3.48
C PHE A 76 4.05 3.38 4.80
N MET A 77 2.81 3.83 4.82
CA MET A 77 2.12 4.25 6.04
C MET A 77 0.81 3.45 6.19
N PRO A 78 0.89 2.19 6.65
CA PRO A 78 -0.29 1.32 6.73
C PRO A 78 -1.40 1.93 7.57
N ILE A 79 -2.63 1.88 7.07
CA ILE A 79 -3.84 2.38 7.74
C ILE A 79 -4.75 1.22 8.14
N TYR A 80 -5.28 1.26 9.38
CA TYR A 80 -6.22 0.26 9.85
C TYR A 80 -7.58 0.43 9.17
N ILE A 81 -8.20 -0.68 8.79
CA ILE A 81 -9.45 -0.69 8.03
C ILE A 81 -10.58 0.06 8.75
N ASN A 82 -10.68 -0.07 10.08
CA ASN A 82 -11.73 0.61 10.83
C ASN A 82 -11.50 2.12 10.84
N ASP A 83 -10.26 2.60 11.06
CA ASP A 83 -9.94 4.03 11.00
C ASP A 83 -10.31 4.62 9.63
N LEU A 84 -9.99 3.89 8.55
CA LEU A 84 -10.34 4.29 7.19
C LEU A 84 -11.86 4.33 6.99
N THR A 85 -12.57 3.30 7.46
CA THR A 85 -14.03 3.19 7.28
C THR A 85 -14.77 4.28 8.04
N GLU A 86 -14.39 4.55 9.30
CA GLU A 86 -14.96 5.64 10.11
C GLU A 86 -14.77 6.98 9.40
N PHE A 87 -13.54 7.26 8.94
CA PHE A 87 -13.27 8.48 8.19
C PHE A 87 -14.09 8.57 6.89
N MET A 88 -14.27 7.47 6.15
CA MET A 88 -15.11 7.46 4.95
C MET A 88 -16.57 7.78 5.26
N ILE A 89 -17.10 7.28 6.39
CA ILE A 89 -18.47 7.57 6.85
C ILE A 89 -18.60 9.06 7.20
N ASP A 90 -17.64 9.61 7.92
CA ASP A 90 -17.63 11.04 8.30
C ASP A 90 -17.60 11.96 7.07
N CYS A 91 -16.98 11.52 5.98
CA CYS A 91 -16.92 12.29 4.74
C CYS A 91 -18.25 12.34 3.97
N ILE A 92 -19.20 11.41 4.20
CA ILE A 92 -20.46 11.32 3.42
C ILE A 92 -21.26 12.62 3.50
N LEU A 93 -21.34 13.23 4.67
CA LEU A 93 -22.08 14.48 4.91
C LEU A 93 -21.19 15.71 5.10
N ASN A 94 -19.88 15.54 5.07
CA ASN A 94 -18.94 16.64 5.26
C ASN A 94 -18.62 17.35 3.96
N ARG A 95 -19.25 18.52 3.77
CA ARG A 95 -19.06 19.36 2.57
C ARG A 95 -17.60 19.79 2.34
N GLU A 96 -16.79 19.83 3.39
CA GLU A 96 -15.37 20.19 3.26
C GLU A 96 -14.54 19.14 2.52
N THR A 97 -15.03 17.91 2.42
CA THR A 97 -14.37 16.81 1.70
C THR A 97 -14.85 16.66 0.25
N PHE A 98 -15.90 17.38 -0.14
CA PHE A 98 -16.49 17.28 -1.47
C PHE A 98 -15.52 17.77 -2.56
N ASN A 99 -15.49 17.02 -3.65
CA ASN A 99 -14.64 17.27 -4.84
C ASN A 99 -13.14 17.34 -4.48
N LYS A 100 -12.74 16.56 -3.48
CA LYS A 100 -11.34 16.47 -3.03
C LYS A 100 -10.78 15.06 -3.19
N LYS A 101 -9.45 15.03 -3.36
CA LYS A 101 -8.62 13.83 -3.25
C LYS A 101 -7.95 13.86 -1.88
N ILE A 102 -8.16 12.83 -1.08
CA ILE A 102 -7.67 12.76 0.29
C ILE A 102 -6.79 11.53 0.44
N ASP A 103 -5.53 11.76 0.76
CA ASP A 103 -4.62 10.69 1.14
C ASP A 103 -5.03 10.16 2.52
N ALA A 104 -5.13 8.84 2.65
CA ALA A 104 -5.49 8.19 3.90
C ALA A 104 -4.37 7.26 4.34
N THR A 105 -3.67 7.63 5.40
CA THR A 105 -2.49 6.92 5.87
C THR A 105 -2.58 6.58 7.35
N GLY A 106 -1.80 5.59 7.79
CA GLY A 106 -1.58 5.36 9.20
C GLY A 106 -0.66 6.43 9.82
N PRO A 107 -0.46 6.38 11.14
CA PRO A 107 0.26 7.41 11.89
C PRO A 107 1.78 7.34 11.72
N ARG A 108 2.32 6.22 11.23
CA ARG A 108 3.75 5.95 11.18
C ARG A 108 4.21 5.39 9.84
N GLU A 109 5.40 5.82 9.42
CA GLU A 109 6.09 5.31 8.23
C GLU A 109 6.88 4.05 8.57
N TYR A 110 6.85 3.06 7.67
CA TYR A 110 7.62 1.82 7.74
C TYR A 110 8.24 1.52 6.39
N THR A 111 9.44 0.94 6.39
CA THR A 111 9.98 0.29 5.20
C THR A 111 9.31 -1.06 4.99
N PHE A 112 9.36 -1.57 3.77
CA PHE A 112 8.84 -2.91 3.46
C PHE A 112 9.53 -3.98 4.33
N ARG A 113 10.84 -3.84 4.56
CA ARG A 113 11.59 -4.71 5.48
C ARG A 113 10.99 -4.69 6.89
N GLN A 114 10.72 -3.51 7.44
CA GLN A 114 10.13 -3.39 8.77
C GLN A 114 8.74 -4.03 8.86
N LEU A 115 7.92 -3.94 7.81
CA LEU A 115 6.60 -4.61 7.78
C LEU A 115 6.74 -6.14 7.79
N ILE A 116 7.73 -6.69 7.08
CA ILE A 116 8.04 -8.12 7.11
C ILE A 116 8.55 -8.54 8.49
N ASP A 117 9.43 -7.76 9.11
CA ASP A 117 9.95 -8.03 10.46
C ASP A 117 8.83 -8.00 11.52
N LEU A 118 7.87 -7.05 11.41
CA LEU A 118 6.66 -7.01 12.24
C LEU A 118 5.80 -8.27 12.04
N THR A 119 5.63 -8.72 10.81
CA THR A 119 4.90 -9.95 10.50
C THR A 119 5.57 -11.17 11.13
N LEU A 120 6.89 -11.28 11.04
CA LEU A 120 7.66 -12.37 11.68
C LEU A 120 7.51 -12.34 13.20
N LYS A 121 7.56 -11.15 13.80
CA LYS A 121 7.37 -10.96 15.25
C LYS A 121 5.98 -11.39 15.68
N SER A 122 4.94 -11.01 14.95
CA SER A 122 3.55 -11.40 15.21
C SER A 122 3.36 -12.92 15.11
N LEU A 123 3.95 -13.55 14.11
CA LEU A 123 3.93 -15.01 13.93
C LEU A 123 4.80 -15.79 14.92
N GLN A 124 5.65 -15.10 15.68
CA GLN A 124 6.63 -15.71 16.61
C GLN A 124 7.58 -16.69 15.91
N ILE A 125 7.91 -16.44 14.64
CA ILE A 125 8.84 -17.27 13.85
C ILE A 125 10.07 -16.47 13.44
N LYS A 126 11.19 -17.20 13.23
CA LYS A 126 12.41 -16.61 12.71
C LYS A 126 12.66 -17.11 11.28
N ARG A 127 12.95 -16.20 10.37
CA ARG A 127 13.29 -16.51 8.97
C ARG A 127 14.49 -15.68 8.54
N LEU A 128 15.27 -16.23 7.63
CA LEU A 128 16.37 -15.49 7.01
C LEU A 128 15.79 -14.62 5.88
N ILE A 129 15.79 -13.30 6.08
CA ILE A 129 15.35 -12.35 5.06
C ILE A 129 16.57 -11.84 4.31
N ILE A 130 16.63 -12.11 3.02
CA ILE A 130 17.71 -11.65 2.13
C ILE A 130 17.21 -10.43 1.33
N PRO A 131 17.70 -9.21 1.64
CA PRO A 131 17.34 -8.02 0.88
C PRO A 131 17.92 -8.12 -0.54
N LEU A 132 17.08 -7.91 -1.54
CA LEU A 132 17.50 -7.92 -2.94
C LEU A 132 17.76 -6.49 -3.43
N ASN A 133 18.83 -6.33 -4.21
CA ASN A 133 19.06 -5.10 -4.94
C ASN A 133 18.07 -4.96 -6.11
N TYR A 134 18.09 -3.81 -6.79
CA TYR A 134 17.17 -3.50 -7.90
C TYR A 134 17.15 -4.59 -8.99
N THR A 135 18.31 -5.04 -9.44
CA THR A 135 18.44 -6.03 -10.54
C THR A 135 17.86 -7.39 -10.14
N LEU A 136 18.19 -7.87 -8.94
CA LEU A 136 17.69 -9.13 -8.41
C LEU A 136 16.19 -9.07 -8.11
N SER A 137 15.68 -7.93 -7.60
CA SER A 137 14.25 -7.70 -7.37
C SER A 137 13.47 -7.75 -8.69
N LYS A 138 14.01 -7.16 -9.77
CA LYS A 138 13.41 -7.20 -11.10
C LYS A 138 13.40 -8.62 -11.67
N LEU A 139 14.51 -9.34 -11.52
CA LEU A 139 14.63 -10.75 -11.97
C LEU A 139 13.63 -11.63 -11.19
N GLN A 140 13.54 -11.47 -9.86
CA GLN A 140 12.56 -12.17 -9.04
C GLN A 140 11.13 -11.94 -9.54
N ALA A 141 10.77 -10.69 -9.86
CA ALA A 141 9.46 -10.35 -10.36
C ALA A 141 9.15 -11.02 -11.73
N GLN A 142 10.14 -11.08 -12.61
CA GLN A 142 10.01 -11.78 -13.92
C GLN A 142 9.78 -13.29 -13.75
N VAL A 143 10.54 -13.93 -12.87
CA VAL A 143 10.39 -15.36 -12.58
C VAL A 143 9.05 -15.66 -11.90
N PHE A 144 8.69 -14.89 -10.87
CA PHE A 144 7.47 -15.14 -10.10
C PHE A 144 6.18 -14.81 -10.86
N GLN A 145 6.27 -13.96 -11.88
CA GLN A 145 5.13 -13.67 -12.75
C GLN A 145 4.69 -14.89 -13.58
N ILE A 146 5.62 -15.82 -13.89
CA ILE A 146 5.36 -17.03 -14.69
C ILE A 146 4.78 -18.13 -13.79
N LEU A 147 5.05 -18.11 -12.49
CA LEU A 147 4.59 -19.13 -11.56
C LEU A 147 3.07 -19.08 -11.33
N PRO A 148 2.41 -20.23 -11.08
CA PRO A 148 1.01 -20.25 -10.68
C PRO A 148 0.76 -19.39 -9.43
N GLY A 149 -0.36 -18.66 -9.41
CA GLY A 149 -0.72 -17.78 -8.31
C GLY A 149 -0.13 -16.38 -8.38
N LYS A 150 0.78 -16.08 -9.32
CA LYS A 150 1.36 -14.75 -9.59
C LYS A 150 1.69 -13.97 -8.30
N LEU A 151 2.44 -14.58 -7.42
CA LEU A 151 2.75 -14.08 -6.07
C LEU A 151 3.38 -12.69 -6.08
N PHE A 152 4.24 -12.42 -7.06
CA PHE A 152 4.90 -11.15 -7.26
C PHE A 152 5.13 -10.93 -8.75
N THR A 153 4.66 -9.80 -9.29
CA THR A 153 4.72 -9.50 -10.73
C THR A 153 5.67 -8.35 -11.01
N VAL A 154 6.05 -8.18 -12.28
CA VAL A 154 6.81 -7.02 -12.73
C VAL A 154 6.04 -5.72 -12.45
N ASP A 155 4.71 -5.74 -12.52
CA ASP A 155 3.89 -4.57 -12.19
C ASP A 155 3.90 -4.27 -10.68
N ASN A 156 3.86 -5.29 -9.82
CA ASN A 156 4.07 -5.11 -8.39
C ASN A 156 5.45 -4.52 -8.08
N PHE A 157 6.52 -5.05 -8.71
CA PHE A 157 7.87 -4.50 -8.58
C PHE A 157 7.92 -3.00 -8.95
N LYS A 158 7.29 -2.64 -10.07
CA LYS A 158 7.20 -1.25 -10.50
C LYS A 158 6.40 -0.37 -9.54
N SER A 159 5.32 -0.89 -8.95
CA SER A 159 4.55 -0.18 -7.92
C SER A 159 5.39 0.11 -6.68
N LEU A 160 6.23 -0.84 -6.26
CA LEU A 160 7.13 -0.71 -5.11
C LEU A 160 8.26 0.31 -5.32
N GLN A 161 8.48 0.82 -6.53
CA GLN A 161 9.46 1.90 -6.78
C GLN A 161 8.94 3.27 -6.32
N ILE A 162 7.68 3.37 -5.94
CA ILE A 162 7.06 4.59 -5.47
C ILE A 162 6.62 4.39 -4.03
N ASP A 163 7.11 5.24 -3.13
CA ASP A 163 6.74 5.21 -1.72
C ASP A 163 5.27 5.57 -1.53
N SER A 164 4.55 4.78 -0.74
CA SER A 164 3.14 5.00 -0.41
C SER A 164 2.99 5.74 0.92
N VAL A 165 3.51 6.97 0.95
CA VAL A 165 3.53 7.84 2.12
C VAL A 165 2.93 9.20 1.81
N SER A 166 2.33 9.84 2.80
CA SER A 166 1.84 11.22 2.69
C SER A 166 2.07 11.99 3.99
N SER A 167 2.45 13.26 3.84
CA SER A 167 2.55 14.19 4.97
C SER A 167 1.23 14.94 5.24
N THR A 168 0.29 14.85 4.29
CA THR A 168 -1.00 15.54 4.30
C THR A 168 -2.15 14.54 4.25
N GLY A 169 -3.38 15.02 4.39
CA GLY A 169 -4.58 14.18 4.34
C GLY A 169 -4.96 13.60 5.71
N PHE A 170 -5.78 12.56 5.68
CA PHE A 170 -6.23 11.87 6.90
C PHE A 170 -5.16 10.92 7.43
N LYS A 171 -4.99 10.92 8.76
CA LYS A 171 -4.13 9.97 9.46
C LYS A 171 -4.93 9.16 10.46
N GLY A 172 -5.00 7.86 10.25
CA GLY A 172 -5.54 6.93 11.24
C GLY A 172 -4.71 6.93 12.53
N SER A 173 -5.31 6.49 13.62
CA SER A 173 -4.71 6.45 14.95
C SER A 173 -4.05 5.11 15.28
N SER A 174 -4.51 4.05 14.66
CA SER A 174 -4.13 2.68 15.00
C SER A 174 -2.77 2.28 14.44
N LEU A 175 -1.91 1.76 15.30
CA LEU A 175 -0.58 1.27 14.93
C LEU A 175 -0.63 -0.17 14.43
N VAL A 176 0.10 -0.46 13.37
CA VAL A 176 0.17 -1.80 12.76
C VAL A 176 0.71 -2.86 13.72
N GLU A 177 1.63 -2.50 14.62
CA GLU A 177 2.21 -3.42 15.61
C GLU A 177 1.18 -3.99 16.58
N ASN A 178 0.07 -3.27 16.79
CA ASN A 178 -0.95 -3.65 17.75
C ASN A 178 -2.01 -4.58 17.16
N ILE A 179 -2.13 -4.62 15.83
CA ILE A 179 -3.30 -5.19 15.13
C ILE A 179 -2.91 -6.25 14.09
N VAL A 180 -1.63 -6.42 13.75
CA VAL A 180 -1.20 -7.47 12.80
C VAL A 180 -1.69 -8.84 13.29
N PRO A 181 -2.45 -9.62 12.50
CA PRO A 181 -2.98 -10.92 12.88
C PRO A 181 -1.86 -11.90 13.27
N ARG A 182 -2.10 -12.68 14.31
CA ARG A 182 -1.21 -13.76 14.74
C ARG A 182 -1.40 -15.03 13.93
#